data_717bcc31b9544574d6c25a8fa21c2717
#
_entry.id   717bcc31b9544574d6c25a8fa21c2717
#
_cell.length_a   1.000
_cell.length_b   1.000
_cell.length_c   1.000
_cell.angle_alpha   90.00
_cell.angle_beta   90.00
_cell.angle_gamma   90.00
#
_symmetry.space_group_name_H-M   'P 1'
#
loop_
_entity.id
_entity.type
_entity.pdbx_description
1 polymer ?
#
loop_
_entity_poly.entity_id
_entity_poly.type
_entity_poly.pdbx_seq_one_letter_code
_entity_poly.pdbx_strand_id
1 'polypeptide(L)'
;MIDPDLVAEFWRCPVGHHSPNLQALLNVLRNEPLAGKYVLICLKPHREWILARHSGVRGRPPVPVPGYVFTDIEEAERTVFRLRWKRLTGEELD
;
A
#
# COMPACT_ATOMS: atom_id res chain seq x y z
N MET A 1 5.62 3.50 -19.01
CA MET A 1 6.47 2.52 -18.31
C MET A 1 6.94 3.08 -16.98
N ILE A 2 6.87 2.30 -15.94
CA ILE A 2 7.27 2.76 -14.60
C ILE A 2 8.77 2.57 -14.45
N ASP A 3 9.44 3.63 -13.99
CA ASP A 3 10.89 3.64 -13.80
C ASP A 3 11.27 2.75 -12.61
N PRO A 4 12.13 1.72 -12.81
CA PRO A 4 12.57 0.87 -11.70
C PRO A 4 13.31 1.63 -10.59
N ASP A 5 13.91 2.78 -10.88
CA ASP A 5 14.55 3.61 -9.86
C ASP A 5 13.55 4.15 -8.85
N LEU A 6 12.29 4.36 -9.25
CA LEU A 6 11.24 4.81 -8.35
C LEU A 6 10.87 3.72 -7.34
N VAL A 7 10.86 2.46 -7.79
CA VAL A 7 10.63 1.32 -6.88
C VAL A 7 11.76 1.23 -5.86
N ALA A 8 13.01 1.37 -6.30
CA ALA A 8 14.17 1.35 -5.41
C ALA A 8 14.13 2.51 -4.41
N GLU A 9 13.72 3.69 -4.84
CA GLU A 9 13.56 4.85 -3.96
C GLU A 9 12.53 4.56 -2.87
N PHE A 10 11.37 4.00 -3.24
CA PHE A 10 10.32 3.66 -2.28
C PHE A 10 10.81 2.60 -1.29
N TRP A 11 11.53 1.59 -1.78
CA TRP A 11 12.05 0.51 -0.94
C TRP A 11 13.01 0.98 0.13
N ARG A 12 13.83 2.00 -0.19
CA ARG A 12 14.78 2.58 0.77
C ARG A 12 14.09 3.39 1.84
N CYS A 13 13.02 4.11 1.49
CA CYS A 13 12.32 4.99 2.41
C CYS A 13 10.83 5.01 2.07
N PRO A 14 10.06 4.00 2.53
CA PRO A 14 8.63 3.92 2.21
C PRO A 14 7.78 4.96 2.93
N VAL A 15 8.31 5.55 3.99
CA VAL A 15 7.63 6.60 4.77
C VAL A 15 8.50 7.84 4.79
N GLY A 16 7.91 9.02 4.62
CA GLY A 16 8.62 10.28 4.62
C GLY A 16 8.55 10.99 3.28
N HIS A 17 9.56 11.79 2.98
CA HIS A 17 9.61 12.54 1.72
C HIS A 17 9.98 11.66 0.54
N HIS A 18 9.25 11.82 -0.54
CA HIS A 18 9.50 11.14 -1.80
C HIS A 18 9.80 12.16 -2.89
N SER A 19 10.58 11.74 -3.91
CA SER A 19 10.81 12.59 -5.07
C SER A 19 9.49 12.90 -5.78
N PRO A 20 9.40 14.00 -6.55
CA PRO A 20 8.19 14.33 -7.30
C PRO A 20 7.71 13.20 -8.22
N ASN A 21 8.64 12.49 -8.86
CA ASN A 21 8.31 11.38 -9.74
C ASN A 21 7.73 10.19 -8.96
N LEU A 22 8.32 9.86 -7.81
CA LEU A 22 7.79 8.81 -6.95
C LEU A 22 6.44 9.21 -6.38
N GLN A 23 6.26 10.46 -5.98
CA GLN A 23 4.98 10.95 -5.48
C GLN A 23 3.89 10.82 -6.54
N ALA A 24 4.20 11.11 -7.79
CA ALA A 24 3.26 10.93 -8.90
C ALA A 24 2.87 9.46 -9.09
N LEU A 25 3.85 8.55 -9.00
CA LEU A 25 3.59 7.11 -9.06
C LEU A 25 2.70 6.65 -7.89
N LEU A 26 2.99 7.10 -6.67
CA LEU A 26 2.18 6.75 -5.51
C LEU A 26 0.75 7.25 -5.65
N ASN A 27 0.54 8.43 -6.23
CA ASN A 27 -0.80 8.95 -6.48
C ASN A 27 -1.57 8.05 -7.44
N VAL A 28 -0.92 7.55 -8.49
CA VAL A 28 -1.53 6.60 -9.42
C VAL A 28 -1.91 5.30 -8.70
N LEU A 29 -1.01 4.75 -7.89
CA LEU A 29 -1.26 3.52 -7.14
C LEU A 29 -2.39 3.67 -6.12
N ARG A 30 -2.48 4.83 -5.49
CA ARG A 30 -3.51 5.12 -4.48
C ARG A 30 -4.87 5.42 -5.10
N ASN A 31 -4.91 5.77 -6.38
CA ASN A 31 -6.13 6.08 -7.10
C ASN A 31 -6.78 4.82 -7.68
N GLU A 32 -6.75 3.74 -6.94
CA GLU A 32 -7.38 2.48 -7.32
C GLU A 32 -8.88 2.51 -7.04
N PRO A 33 -9.67 1.64 -7.70
CA PRO A 33 -11.12 1.56 -7.44
C PRO A 33 -11.40 1.33 -5.97
N LEU A 34 -12.45 1.97 -5.45
CA LEU A 34 -12.81 1.87 -4.03
C LEU A 34 -13.07 0.42 -3.62
N ALA A 35 -13.79 -0.34 -4.45
CA ALA A 35 -14.04 -1.76 -4.20
C ALA A 35 -12.72 -2.55 -4.23
N GLY A 36 -12.37 -3.15 -3.11
CA GLY A 36 -11.14 -3.93 -2.97
C GLY A 36 -9.88 -3.12 -2.77
N LYS A 37 -9.99 -1.80 -2.58
CA LYS A 37 -8.83 -0.94 -2.29
C LYS A 37 -8.13 -1.38 -1.01
N TYR A 38 -6.80 -1.52 -1.07
CA TYR A 38 -6.02 -1.89 0.11
C TYR A 38 -5.87 -0.71 1.05
N VAL A 39 -6.07 -0.97 2.34
CA VAL A 39 -5.90 0.03 3.40
C VAL A 39 -5.16 -0.61 4.59
N LEU A 40 -4.45 0.21 5.35
CA LEU A 40 -3.84 -0.22 6.60
C LEU A 40 -4.69 0.30 7.76
N ILE A 41 -5.00 -0.58 8.69
CA ILE A 41 -5.71 -0.22 9.92
C ILE A 41 -4.74 -0.29 11.07
N CYS A 42 -4.61 0.82 11.79
CA CYS A 42 -3.77 0.88 12.99
C CYS A 42 -4.55 0.31 14.17
N LEU A 43 -4.09 -0.82 14.71
CA LEU A 43 -4.69 -1.43 15.90
C LEU A 43 -4.10 -0.85 17.18
N LYS A 44 -2.79 -0.64 17.19
CA LYS A 44 -2.06 -0.02 18.30
C LYS A 44 -1.14 1.04 17.74
N PRO A 45 -1.28 2.31 18.15
CA PRO A 45 -0.47 3.40 17.61
C PRO A 45 1.03 3.07 17.68
N HIS A 46 1.71 3.18 16.53
CA HIS A 46 3.14 2.93 16.36
C HIS A 46 3.59 1.49 16.69
N ARG A 47 2.68 0.55 16.87
CA ARG A 47 3.02 -0.81 17.29
C ARG A 47 2.44 -1.92 16.43
N GLU A 48 1.19 -1.75 15.95
CA GLU A 48 0.52 -2.83 15.24
C GLU A 48 -0.44 -2.32 14.18
N TRP A 49 -0.33 -2.88 12.98
CA TRP A 49 -1.21 -2.57 11.84
C TRP A 49 -1.67 -3.87 11.19
N ILE A 50 -2.86 -3.84 10.61
CA ILE A 50 -3.34 -4.93 9.78
C ILE A 50 -3.69 -4.42 8.39
N LEU A 51 -3.60 -5.32 7.41
CA LEU A 51 -4.06 -5.06 6.06
C LEU A 51 -5.56 -5.34 5.98
N ALA A 52 -6.29 -4.47 5.28
CA ALA A 52 -7.70 -4.67 5.02
C ALA A 52 -8.02 -4.24 3.59
N ARG A 53 -9.18 -4.63 3.10
CA ARG A 53 -9.67 -4.22 1.78
C ARG A 53 -11.01 -3.51 1.94
N HIS A 54 -11.16 -2.39 1.25
CA HIS A 54 -12.39 -1.63 1.25
C HIS A 54 -13.47 -2.41 0.52
N SER A 55 -14.68 -2.47 1.08
CA SER A 55 -15.80 -3.21 0.47
C SER A 55 -16.35 -2.56 -0.79
N GLY A 56 -16.10 -1.26 -0.99
CA GLY A 56 -16.71 -0.49 -2.06
C GLY A 56 -18.12 -0.02 -1.73
N VAL A 57 -18.66 -0.42 -0.60
CA VAL A 57 -20.00 -0.05 -0.16
C VAL A 57 -19.89 1.02 0.92
N ARG A 58 -20.57 2.14 0.70
CA ARG A 58 -20.59 3.25 1.67
C ARG A 58 -21.19 2.79 3.00
N GLY A 59 -20.49 3.14 4.09
CA GLY A 59 -20.93 2.80 5.44
C GLY A 59 -20.51 1.42 5.93
N ARG A 60 -19.88 0.61 5.09
CA ARG A 60 -19.31 -0.67 5.53
C ARG A 60 -17.83 -0.53 5.87
N PRO A 61 -17.38 -1.11 7.00
CA PRO A 61 -15.97 -1.07 7.36
C PRO A 61 -15.13 -1.93 6.40
N PRO A 62 -13.83 -1.64 6.28
CA PRO A 62 -12.92 -2.49 5.53
C PRO A 62 -12.87 -3.90 6.14
N VAL A 63 -12.66 -4.90 5.28
CA VAL A 63 -12.58 -6.30 5.69
C VAL A 63 -11.11 -6.69 5.88
N PRO A 64 -10.70 -7.15 7.06
CA PRO A 64 -9.32 -7.60 7.28
C PRO A 64 -8.92 -8.73 6.34
N VAL A 65 -7.68 -8.66 5.84
CA VAL A 65 -7.09 -9.73 5.04
C VAL A 65 -6.28 -10.64 5.98
N PRO A 66 -6.63 -11.93 6.12
CA PRO A 66 -5.91 -12.83 7.03
C PRO A 66 -4.42 -12.94 6.70
N GLY A 67 -3.59 -13.04 7.74
CA GLY A 67 -2.16 -13.26 7.58
C GLY A 67 -1.30 -12.00 7.44
N TYR A 68 -1.91 -10.82 7.42
CA TYR A 68 -1.18 -9.56 7.25
C TYR A 68 -1.27 -8.72 8.53
N VAL A 69 -0.40 -9.03 9.47
CA VAL A 69 -0.24 -8.26 10.72
C VAL A 69 1.19 -7.71 10.72
N PHE A 70 1.33 -6.41 10.96
CA PHE A 70 2.62 -5.73 10.90
C PHE A 70 2.91 -5.04 12.22
N THR A 71 4.17 -5.10 12.63
CA THR A 71 4.69 -4.35 13.78
C THR A 71 5.63 -3.23 13.35
N ASP A 72 5.91 -3.14 12.04
CA ASP A 72 6.77 -2.14 11.42
C ASP A 72 5.99 -1.47 10.30
N ILE A 73 5.80 -0.15 10.41
CA ILE A 73 5.05 0.62 9.40
C ILE A 73 5.75 0.60 8.04
N GLU A 74 7.07 0.55 8.01
CA GLU A 74 7.79 0.51 6.74
C GLU A 74 7.50 -0.79 5.98
N GLU A 75 7.49 -1.93 6.68
CA GLU A 75 7.12 -3.21 6.08
C GLU A 75 5.66 -3.24 5.65
N ALA A 76 4.77 -2.64 6.45
CA ALA A 76 3.37 -2.52 6.09
C ALA A 76 3.21 -1.74 4.79
N GLU A 77 3.88 -0.60 4.65
CA GLU A 77 3.82 0.22 3.45
C GLU A 77 4.42 -0.47 2.23
N ARG A 78 5.54 -1.20 2.40
CA ARG A 78 6.14 -1.98 1.31
C ARG A 78 5.19 -3.08 0.82
N THR A 79 4.52 -3.76 1.73
CA THR A 79 3.55 -4.81 1.40
C THR A 79 2.37 -4.23 0.62
N VAL A 80 1.81 -3.10 1.06
CA VAL A 80 0.73 -2.43 0.35
C VAL A 80 1.18 -2.00 -1.04
N PHE A 81 2.40 -1.47 -1.16
CA PHE A 81 2.96 -1.07 -2.45
C PHE A 81 3.03 -2.27 -3.43
N ARG A 82 3.54 -3.42 -2.96
CA ARG A 82 3.60 -4.65 -3.78
C ARG A 82 2.22 -5.08 -4.26
N LEU A 83 1.24 -5.07 -3.37
CA LEU A 83 -0.12 -5.50 -3.71
C LEU A 83 -0.79 -4.55 -4.69
N ARG A 84 -0.61 -3.25 -4.51
CA ARG A 84 -1.12 -2.24 -5.45
C ARG A 84 -0.45 -2.34 -6.81
N TRP A 85 0.87 -2.55 -6.81
CA TRP A 85 1.63 -2.74 -8.04
C TRP A 85 1.11 -3.95 -8.83
N LYS A 86 0.94 -5.09 -8.15
CA LYS A 86 0.41 -6.30 -8.78
C LYS A 86 -0.98 -6.07 -9.33
N ARG A 87 -1.83 -5.36 -8.60
CA ARG A 87 -3.19 -5.06 -9.04
C ARG A 87 -3.21 -4.15 -10.27
N LEU A 88 -2.29 -3.19 -10.34
CA LEU A 88 -2.21 -2.25 -11.46
C LEU A 88 -1.57 -2.87 -12.69
N THR A 89 -0.47 -3.61 -12.53
CA THR A 89 0.35 -4.10 -13.63
C THR A 89 0.20 -5.59 -13.92
N GLY A 90 -0.29 -6.36 -12.96
CA GLY A 90 -0.32 -7.83 -13.05
C GLY A 90 1.00 -8.50 -12.72
N GLU A 91 2.05 -7.72 -12.43
CA GLU A 91 3.38 -8.23 -12.11
C GLU A 91 3.64 -8.24 -10.61
N GLU A 92 4.38 -9.25 -10.14
CA GLU A 92 4.81 -9.30 -8.74
C GLU A 92 6.16 -8.62 -8.58
N LEU A 93 6.27 -7.83 -7.52
CA LEU A 93 7.54 -7.25 -7.09
C LEU A 93 8.14 -8.14 -6.01
N ASP A 94 9.41 -8.44 -6.16
CA ASP A 94 10.15 -9.19 -5.15
C ASP A 94 10.62 -8.32 -3.99
#